data_ec47c4d3033000fdbe1e4b174e8bdf8d
#
_entry.id   ec47c4d3033000fdbe1e4b174e8bdf8d
#
_cell.length_a   1.000
_cell.length_b   1.000
_cell.length_c   1.000
_cell.angle_alpha   90.00
_cell.angle_beta   90.00
_cell.angle_gamma   90.00
#
_symmetry.space_group_name_H-M   'P 1'
#
loop_
_entity.id
_entity.type
_entity.pdbx_description
1 polymer ?
#
loop_
_entity_poly.entity_id
_entity_poly.type
_entity_poly.pdbx_seq_one_letter_code
_entity_poly.pdbx_strand_id
1 'polypeptide(L)'
;MSDKLPKIMIIVGPTAVGKTALSIELAKHFNGEIINGDSLQVYKGLDIGTAKVTEEEKEGVPHHLLDICEWDEPFTASDFKEKAEAAIADITSRGKLPIIVGGTGLYIEGLLYGFHYSGEGSNDPDYRLLKEQELEEKGSEVLWNELNAVDPEAAAKISVNNPRRVIRALEVIHASGKKFSSLEIQKTPHYDAFIIGLNTDRALLYERINLRVELMCEAGLEEEARDLYEKSKGLDIQSISGIGYKEWIPYFEGEQSRESIIATIQQNSRRYAKRQLTWFRNRLPQIRWVNLLEHPKEKEELLEELSAFEEEG
;
A
#
# COMPACT_ATOMS: atom_id res chain seq x y z
N MET A 1 -11.69 32.68 6.44
CA MET A 1 -10.83 31.55 6.89
C MET A 1 -9.99 31.19 5.68
N SER A 2 -8.69 31.12 5.83
CA SER A 2 -7.76 30.86 4.71
C SER A 2 -8.07 29.52 4.07
N ASP A 3 -8.22 29.51 2.73
CA ASP A 3 -8.37 28.26 1.91
C ASP A 3 -7.05 27.46 1.80
N LYS A 4 -6.18 27.53 2.84
CA LYS A 4 -4.94 26.73 2.85
C LYS A 4 -5.27 25.27 3.10
N LEU A 5 -4.72 24.41 2.25
CA LEU A 5 -4.82 22.95 2.43
C LEU A 5 -4.04 22.54 3.69
N PRO A 6 -4.51 21.48 4.40
CA PRO A 6 -3.76 20.92 5.53
C PRO A 6 -2.39 20.41 5.09
N LYS A 7 -1.34 20.76 5.84
CA LYS A 7 0.01 20.27 5.61
C LYS A 7 0.16 18.83 6.06
N ILE A 8 0.81 18.02 5.23
CA ILE A 8 1.19 16.66 5.56
C ILE A 8 2.57 16.32 4.98
N MET A 9 3.28 15.43 5.63
CA MET A 9 4.49 14.81 5.08
C MET A 9 4.18 13.38 4.63
N ILE A 10 4.75 12.96 3.51
CA ILE A 10 4.56 11.59 3.00
C ILE A 10 5.92 10.97 2.70
N ILE A 11 6.17 9.77 3.24
CA ILE A 11 7.40 9.01 2.99
C ILE A 11 7.04 7.74 2.24
N VAL A 12 7.47 7.67 0.99
CA VAL A 12 7.25 6.53 0.10
C VAL A 12 8.56 5.88 -0.33
N GLY A 13 8.46 4.70 -0.89
CA GLY A 13 9.61 3.96 -1.42
C GLY A 13 9.42 2.45 -1.30
N PRO A 14 10.34 1.66 -1.87
CA PRO A 14 10.25 0.21 -1.83
C PRO A 14 10.41 -0.35 -0.41
N THR A 15 10.04 -1.62 -0.24
CA THR A 15 10.36 -2.34 1.00
C THR A 15 11.88 -2.38 1.22
N ALA A 16 12.32 -2.46 2.47
CA ALA A 16 13.74 -2.54 2.90
C ALA A 16 14.62 -1.30 2.61
N VAL A 17 14.06 -0.15 2.19
CA VAL A 17 14.83 1.05 1.85
C VAL A 17 15.12 1.98 3.06
N GLY A 18 14.47 1.75 4.21
CA GLY A 18 14.71 2.54 5.43
C GLY A 18 13.62 3.57 5.78
N LYS A 19 12.40 3.43 5.23
CA LYS A 19 11.27 4.35 5.51
C LYS A 19 10.98 4.53 7.01
N THR A 20 10.92 3.43 7.76
CA THR A 20 10.57 3.43 9.18
C THR A 20 11.56 4.26 10.00
N ALA A 21 12.86 4.04 9.83
CA ALA A 21 13.88 4.78 10.56
C ALA A 21 13.81 6.29 10.27
N LEU A 22 13.69 6.66 8.98
CA LEU A 22 13.55 8.07 8.60
C LEU A 22 12.28 8.69 9.18
N SER A 23 11.16 7.98 9.15
CA SER A 23 9.88 8.52 9.64
C SER A 23 9.90 8.81 11.14
N ILE A 24 10.52 7.96 11.93
CA ILE A 24 10.65 8.14 13.38
C ILE A 24 11.56 9.36 13.67
N GLU A 25 12.67 9.48 12.96
CA GLU A 25 13.57 10.63 13.09
C GLU A 25 12.84 11.94 12.74
N LEU A 26 12.13 11.99 11.61
CA LEU A 26 11.38 13.19 11.20
C LEU A 26 10.21 13.49 12.13
N ALA A 27 9.51 12.47 12.63
CA ALA A 27 8.43 12.67 13.60
C ALA A 27 8.93 13.31 14.91
N LYS A 28 10.11 12.91 15.37
CA LYS A 28 10.73 13.54 16.54
C LYS A 28 11.19 14.98 16.26
N HIS A 29 11.76 15.21 15.07
CA HIS A 29 12.30 16.53 14.70
C HIS A 29 11.19 17.56 14.53
N PHE A 30 10.08 17.19 13.87
CA PHE A 30 8.97 18.08 13.51
C PHE A 30 7.75 17.93 14.42
N ASN A 31 7.87 17.33 15.60
CA ASN A 31 6.74 17.06 16.50
C ASN A 31 5.56 16.39 15.79
N GLY A 32 5.85 15.40 14.96
CA GLY A 32 4.87 14.70 14.14
C GLY A 32 4.37 13.40 14.75
N GLU A 33 3.33 12.84 14.14
CA GLU A 33 2.83 11.48 14.41
C GLU A 33 2.70 10.71 13.10
N ILE A 34 2.95 9.40 13.15
CA ILE A 34 3.03 8.55 11.96
C ILE A 34 1.67 7.91 11.67
N ILE A 35 1.27 7.93 10.40
CA ILE A 35 0.10 7.21 9.89
C ILE A 35 0.61 6.13 8.95
N ASN A 36 0.31 4.87 9.27
CA ASN A 36 0.70 3.74 8.44
C ASN A 36 -0.03 3.74 7.10
N GLY A 37 0.72 3.66 6.01
CA GLY A 37 0.24 3.57 4.62
C GLY A 37 0.55 2.21 3.96
N ASP A 38 0.67 1.13 4.74
CA ASP A 38 0.82 -0.23 4.26
C ASP A 38 -0.47 -1.03 4.46
N SER A 39 -0.87 -1.80 3.44
CA SER A 39 -2.15 -2.51 3.42
C SER A 39 -2.18 -3.80 4.23
N LEU A 40 -1.06 -4.28 4.73
CA LEU A 40 -1.00 -5.50 5.54
C LEU A 40 -0.68 -5.22 7.01
N GLN A 41 0.01 -4.12 7.32
CA GLN A 41 0.31 -3.74 8.71
C GLN A 41 -0.93 -3.30 9.50
N VAL A 42 -2.07 -3.16 8.85
CA VAL A 42 -3.36 -2.89 9.51
C VAL A 42 -3.90 -4.10 10.27
N TYR A 43 -3.46 -5.31 9.93
CA TYR A 43 -3.95 -6.55 10.51
C TYR A 43 -3.22 -6.90 11.79
N LYS A 44 -3.98 -7.26 12.84
CA LYS A 44 -3.45 -7.77 14.10
C LYS A 44 -2.78 -9.12 13.91
N GLY A 45 -1.61 -9.30 14.55
CA GLY A 45 -0.88 -10.55 14.55
C GLY A 45 -0.15 -10.87 13.24
N LEU A 46 -0.10 -9.95 12.29
CA LEU A 46 0.73 -10.02 11.10
C LEU A 46 1.91 -9.05 11.27
N ASP A 47 2.89 -9.44 12.05
CA ASP A 47 3.95 -8.55 12.52
C ASP A 47 5.25 -8.79 11.79
N ILE A 48 5.70 -10.04 11.73
CA ILE A 48 6.99 -10.42 11.13
C ILE A 48 6.93 -10.30 9.62
N GLY A 49 5.95 -10.94 8.96
CA GLY A 49 5.84 -10.96 7.50
C GLY A 49 5.56 -9.59 6.88
N THR A 50 4.96 -8.69 7.63
CA THR A 50 4.72 -7.29 7.21
C THR A 50 5.87 -6.36 7.59
N ALA A 51 6.81 -6.83 8.42
CA ALA A 51 7.84 -6.03 9.08
C ALA A 51 7.24 -4.81 9.79
N LYS A 52 6.20 -5.04 10.58
CA LYS A 52 5.56 -4.03 11.41
C LYS A 52 6.58 -3.47 12.40
N VAL A 53 6.52 -2.16 12.61
CA VAL A 53 7.39 -1.50 13.60
C VAL A 53 7.08 -2.00 15.00
N THR A 54 8.12 -2.40 15.75
CA THR A 54 7.98 -2.82 17.14
C THR A 54 7.82 -1.63 18.10
N GLU A 55 7.34 -1.87 19.31
CA GLU A 55 7.22 -0.80 20.33
C GLU A 55 8.60 -0.15 20.64
N GLU A 56 9.67 -0.95 20.62
CA GLU A 56 11.03 -0.44 20.82
C GLU A 56 11.46 0.46 19.65
N GLU A 57 11.21 0.02 18.41
CA GLU A 57 11.54 0.80 17.22
C GLU A 57 10.71 2.09 17.10
N LYS A 58 9.48 2.14 17.61
CA LYS A 58 8.67 3.38 17.63
C LYS A 58 9.32 4.50 18.43
N GLU A 59 10.17 4.19 19.39
CA GLU A 59 10.87 5.15 20.23
C GLU A 59 9.95 6.23 20.84
N GLY A 60 8.73 5.84 21.19
CA GLY A 60 7.71 6.72 21.78
C GLY A 60 6.95 7.59 20.78
N VAL A 61 7.20 7.48 19.48
CA VAL A 61 6.43 8.19 18.44
C VAL A 61 5.08 7.50 18.25
N PRO A 62 3.94 8.23 18.34
CA PRO A 62 2.64 7.65 18.08
C PRO A 62 2.50 7.18 16.62
N HIS A 63 1.98 5.97 16.45
CA HIS A 63 1.67 5.38 15.15
C HIS A 63 0.18 5.07 15.06
N HIS A 64 -0.45 5.53 13.99
CA HIS A 64 -1.85 5.33 13.67
C HIS A 64 -2.01 4.30 12.56
N LEU A 65 -3.14 3.64 12.50
CA LEU A 65 -3.53 2.63 11.50
C LEU A 65 -2.62 1.38 11.49
N LEU A 66 -2.07 1.02 12.63
CA LEU A 66 -1.49 -0.30 12.90
C LEU A 66 -2.47 -1.12 13.73
N ASP A 67 -2.60 -2.42 13.49
CA ASP A 67 -3.41 -3.36 14.28
C ASP A 67 -4.88 -2.95 14.46
N ILE A 68 -5.49 -2.40 13.42
CA ILE A 68 -6.86 -1.89 13.45
C ILE A 68 -7.91 -2.84 12.87
N CYS A 69 -7.47 -3.94 12.24
CA CYS A 69 -8.34 -4.97 11.64
C CYS A 69 -8.01 -6.35 12.16
N GLU A 70 -9.00 -7.20 12.28
CA GLU A 70 -8.79 -8.64 12.46
C GLU A 70 -8.31 -9.26 11.14
N TRP A 71 -7.67 -10.42 11.25
CA TRP A 71 -7.04 -11.11 10.11
C TRP A 71 -8.02 -11.49 8.98
N ASP A 72 -9.32 -11.66 9.28
CA ASP A 72 -10.40 -12.05 8.36
C ASP A 72 -11.25 -10.87 7.88
N GLU A 73 -11.03 -9.68 8.40
CA GLU A 73 -11.75 -8.48 7.97
C GLU A 73 -11.18 -7.92 6.66
N PRO A 74 -12.04 -7.52 5.72
CA PRO A 74 -11.58 -6.81 4.53
C PRO A 74 -11.15 -5.38 4.89
N PHE A 75 -10.04 -4.92 4.30
CA PHE A 75 -9.59 -3.54 4.43
C PHE A 75 -9.27 -2.95 3.04
N THR A 76 -10.08 -1.99 2.61
CA THR A 76 -10.03 -1.41 1.28
C THR A 76 -9.24 -0.09 1.25
N ALA A 77 -8.94 0.39 0.04
CA ALA A 77 -8.34 1.72 -0.13
C ALA A 77 -9.31 2.85 0.29
N SER A 78 -10.62 2.61 0.28
CA SER A 78 -11.63 3.55 0.80
C SER A 78 -11.57 3.63 2.32
N ASP A 79 -11.47 2.48 3.00
CA ASP A 79 -11.35 2.42 4.46
C ASP A 79 -10.06 3.09 4.92
N PHE A 80 -8.95 2.83 4.20
CA PHE A 80 -7.69 3.53 4.46
C PHE A 80 -7.87 5.05 4.37
N LYS A 81 -8.46 5.55 3.27
CA LYS A 81 -8.65 6.98 3.04
C LYS A 81 -9.44 7.61 4.19
N GLU A 82 -10.60 7.04 4.53
CA GLU A 82 -11.47 7.55 5.60
C GLU A 82 -10.73 7.63 6.94
N LYS A 83 -10.06 6.53 7.32
CA LYS A 83 -9.34 6.47 8.59
C LYS A 83 -8.10 7.37 8.61
N ALA A 84 -7.39 7.49 7.48
CA ALA A 84 -6.24 8.39 7.36
C ALA A 84 -6.67 9.87 7.43
N GLU A 85 -7.77 10.25 6.78
CA GLU A 85 -8.34 11.60 6.86
C GLU A 85 -8.73 11.96 8.30
N ALA A 86 -9.36 11.03 9.02
CA ALA A 86 -9.69 11.22 10.43
C ALA A 86 -8.44 11.36 11.31
N ALA A 87 -7.41 10.55 11.09
CA ALA A 87 -6.14 10.64 11.81
C ALA A 87 -5.40 11.96 11.50
N ILE A 88 -5.36 12.39 10.23
CA ILE A 88 -4.77 13.68 9.84
C ILE A 88 -5.47 14.84 10.57
N ALA A 89 -6.82 14.84 10.58
CA ALA A 89 -7.59 15.89 11.24
C ALA A 89 -7.32 15.94 12.74
N ASP A 90 -7.27 14.79 13.42
CA ASP A 90 -6.95 14.70 14.84
C ASP A 90 -5.52 15.21 15.14
N ILE A 91 -4.51 14.72 14.43
CA ILE A 91 -3.11 15.11 14.62
C ILE A 91 -2.94 16.63 14.40
N THR A 92 -3.49 17.14 13.31
CA THR A 92 -3.45 18.58 12.98
C THR A 92 -4.15 19.42 14.05
N SER A 93 -5.31 18.95 14.58
CA SER A 93 -6.03 19.67 15.64
C SER A 93 -5.22 19.84 16.93
N ARG A 94 -4.26 18.95 17.17
CA ARG A 94 -3.33 18.99 18.31
C ARG A 94 -2.04 19.78 18.00
N GLY A 95 -1.96 20.45 16.85
CA GLY A 95 -0.79 21.23 16.42
C GLY A 95 0.44 20.36 16.11
N LYS A 96 0.22 19.14 15.62
CA LYS A 96 1.28 18.21 15.24
C LYS A 96 1.26 17.94 13.73
N LEU A 97 2.39 17.50 13.17
CA LEU A 97 2.54 17.19 11.76
C LEU A 97 2.12 15.73 11.47
N PRO A 98 1.12 15.50 10.60
CA PRO A 98 0.80 14.16 10.13
C PRO A 98 1.87 13.66 9.14
N ILE A 99 2.46 12.48 9.40
CA ILE A 99 3.48 11.86 8.57
C ILE A 99 2.97 10.50 8.08
N ILE A 100 2.61 10.42 6.80
CA ILE A 100 2.12 9.18 6.19
C ILE A 100 3.30 8.37 5.68
N VAL A 101 3.42 7.12 6.10
CA VAL A 101 4.56 6.25 5.76
C VAL A 101 4.08 4.94 5.16
N GLY A 102 4.42 4.65 3.92
CA GLY A 102 4.00 3.38 3.35
C GLY A 102 4.50 3.08 1.95
N GLY A 103 4.21 1.85 1.54
CA GLY A 103 4.56 1.32 0.22
C GLY A 103 3.35 1.03 -0.67
N THR A 104 2.12 1.21 -0.17
CA THR A 104 0.90 0.94 -0.93
C THR A 104 0.51 2.16 -1.75
N GLY A 105 1.00 2.22 -2.99
CA GLY A 105 0.86 3.39 -3.85
C GLY A 105 -0.58 3.81 -4.10
N LEU A 106 -1.52 2.85 -4.16
CA LEU A 106 -2.95 3.13 -4.31
C LEU A 106 -3.50 3.92 -3.11
N TYR A 107 -3.06 3.61 -1.89
CA TYR A 107 -3.46 4.31 -0.68
C TYR A 107 -3.00 5.77 -0.70
N ILE A 108 -1.71 5.96 -0.98
CA ILE A 108 -1.11 7.30 -1.03
C ILE A 108 -1.74 8.16 -2.12
N GLU A 109 -1.89 7.62 -3.34
CA GLU A 109 -2.50 8.33 -4.45
C GLU A 109 -3.97 8.71 -4.15
N GLY A 110 -4.71 7.78 -3.53
CA GLY A 110 -6.11 8.00 -3.17
C GLY A 110 -6.32 9.03 -2.06
N LEU A 111 -5.43 9.06 -1.08
CA LEU A 111 -5.43 10.06 -0.02
C LEU A 111 -5.13 11.46 -0.60
N LEU A 112 -4.08 11.57 -1.40
CA LEU A 112 -3.63 12.85 -1.97
C LEU A 112 -4.66 13.51 -2.88
N TYR A 113 -5.32 12.72 -3.73
CA TYR A 113 -6.17 13.25 -4.79
C TYR A 113 -7.66 12.97 -4.57
N GLY A 114 -8.02 12.44 -3.40
CA GLY A 114 -9.43 12.24 -3.04
C GLY A 114 -10.16 11.29 -3.98
N PHE A 115 -9.46 10.27 -4.53
CA PHE A 115 -10.11 9.34 -5.43
C PHE A 115 -11.35 8.74 -4.75
N HIS A 116 -12.51 9.04 -5.31
CA HIS A 116 -13.65 8.19 -5.12
C HIS A 116 -13.34 6.92 -5.92
N TYR A 117 -12.79 5.90 -5.25
CA TYR A 117 -12.49 4.58 -5.85
C TYR A 117 -13.72 3.92 -6.47
N SER A 118 -14.84 4.53 -6.19
CA SER A 118 -16.16 4.27 -6.74
C SER A 118 -16.90 5.61 -6.73
N GLY A 119 -17.55 6.00 -7.80
CA GLY A 119 -18.62 7.01 -7.67
C GLY A 119 -19.51 6.60 -6.50
N GLU A 120 -20.09 7.55 -5.76
CA GLU A 120 -21.06 7.25 -4.72
C GLU A 120 -22.09 6.26 -5.30
N GLY A 121 -22.27 5.09 -4.65
CA GLY A 121 -23.19 4.06 -5.11
C GLY A 121 -22.64 3.09 -6.18
N SER A 122 -21.33 3.04 -6.47
CA SER A 122 -20.77 2.14 -7.49
C SER A 122 -20.26 0.81 -6.95
N ASN A 123 -20.56 0.46 -5.70
CA ASN A 123 -20.31 -0.86 -5.12
C ASN A 123 -21.58 -1.72 -5.26
N ASP A 124 -21.45 -2.85 -5.92
CA ASP A 124 -22.48 -3.88 -6.03
C ASP A 124 -21.85 -5.24 -5.73
N PRO A 125 -21.83 -5.65 -4.45
CA PRO A 125 -21.21 -6.91 -4.02
C PRO A 125 -21.86 -8.14 -4.69
N ASP A 126 -23.17 -8.10 -4.92
CA ASP A 126 -23.89 -9.22 -5.55
C ASP A 126 -23.50 -9.34 -7.02
N TYR A 127 -23.42 -8.24 -7.74
CA TYR A 127 -22.94 -8.23 -9.12
C TYR A 127 -21.47 -8.65 -9.22
N ARG A 128 -20.64 -8.20 -8.28
CA ARG A 128 -19.23 -8.62 -8.22
C ARG A 128 -19.13 -10.13 -8.04
N LEU A 129 -19.84 -10.70 -7.08
CA LEU A 129 -19.85 -12.16 -6.84
C LEU A 129 -20.29 -12.93 -8.08
N LEU A 130 -21.33 -12.45 -8.77
CA LEU A 130 -21.77 -13.04 -10.04
C LEU A 130 -20.64 -13.05 -11.09
N LYS A 131 -19.86 -11.96 -11.20
CA LYS A 131 -18.77 -11.86 -12.17
C LYS A 131 -17.54 -12.68 -11.75
N GLU A 132 -17.30 -12.88 -10.48
CA GLU A 132 -16.26 -13.77 -9.97
C GLU A 132 -16.61 -15.24 -10.28
N GLN A 133 -17.86 -15.67 -10.10
CA GLN A 133 -18.33 -16.99 -10.53
C GLN A 133 -18.23 -17.17 -12.06
N GLU A 134 -18.61 -16.15 -12.82
CA GLU A 134 -18.49 -16.18 -14.28
C GLU A 134 -17.02 -16.26 -14.75
N LEU A 135 -16.09 -15.63 -14.01
CA LEU A 135 -14.65 -15.76 -14.25
C LEU A 135 -14.17 -17.21 -14.07
N GLU A 136 -14.61 -17.89 -13.01
CA GLU A 136 -14.25 -19.29 -12.75
C GLU A 136 -14.81 -20.22 -13.81
N GLU A 137 -16.05 -20.01 -14.25
CA GLU A 137 -16.72 -20.90 -15.23
C GLU A 137 -16.24 -20.66 -16.66
N LYS A 138 -16.03 -19.40 -17.08
CA LYS A 138 -15.85 -19.01 -18.49
C LYS A 138 -14.48 -18.40 -18.81
N GLY A 139 -13.71 -18.06 -17.78
CA GLY A 139 -12.40 -17.46 -17.94
C GLY A 139 -12.40 -15.95 -18.19
N SER A 140 -11.19 -15.35 -18.14
CA SER A 140 -11.00 -13.90 -18.16
C SER A 140 -11.33 -13.23 -19.50
N GLU A 141 -11.21 -13.96 -20.62
CA GLU A 141 -11.49 -13.42 -21.96
C GLU A 141 -12.96 -13.06 -22.15
N VAL A 142 -13.89 -13.84 -21.56
CA VAL A 142 -15.32 -13.58 -21.67
C VAL A 142 -15.68 -12.27 -20.99
N LEU A 143 -15.20 -12.04 -19.77
CA LEU A 143 -15.43 -10.80 -19.04
C LEU A 143 -14.75 -9.59 -19.71
N TRP A 144 -13.57 -9.79 -20.27
CA TRP A 144 -12.89 -8.72 -20.99
C TRP A 144 -13.64 -8.33 -22.27
N ASN A 145 -14.19 -9.31 -23.02
CA ASN A 145 -15.01 -9.07 -24.20
C ASN A 145 -16.32 -8.35 -23.82
N GLU A 146 -16.94 -8.70 -22.70
CA GLU A 146 -18.11 -7.97 -22.16
C GLU A 146 -17.75 -6.51 -21.88
N LEU A 147 -16.64 -6.26 -21.18
CA LEU A 147 -16.16 -4.89 -20.96
C LEU A 147 -15.89 -4.16 -22.28
N ASN A 148 -15.25 -4.82 -23.24
CA ASN A 148 -14.96 -4.23 -24.55
C ASN A 148 -16.24 -3.88 -25.33
N ALA A 149 -17.33 -4.62 -25.15
CA ALA A 149 -18.60 -4.31 -25.79
C ALA A 149 -19.28 -3.05 -25.22
N VAL A 150 -19.16 -2.82 -23.90
CA VAL A 150 -19.81 -1.69 -23.22
C VAL A 150 -18.91 -0.47 -23.08
N ASP A 151 -17.59 -0.69 -22.93
CA ASP A 151 -16.57 0.37 -22.78
C ASP A 151 -15.24 -0.03 -23.43
N PRO A 152 -15.14 0.10 -24.77
CA PRO A 152 -13.91 -0.25 -25.52
C PRO A 152 -12.67 0.51 -25.06
N GLU A 153 -12.86 1.76 -24.61
CA GLU A 153 -11.75 2.60 -24.14
C GLU A 153 -11.18 2.10 -22.81
N ALA A 154 -12.02 1.65 -21.89
CA ALA A 154 -11.59 1.00 -20.66
C ALA A 154 -10.89 -0.34 -20.96
N ALA A 155 -11.48 -1.16 -21.84
CA ALA A 155 -10.91 -2.45 -22.24
C ALA A 155 -9.52 -2.30 -22.88
N ALA A 156 -9.30 -1.29 -23.69
CA ALA A 156 -7.97 -1.00 -24.28
C ALA A 156 -6.88 -0.68 -23.23
N LYS A 157 -7.27 -0.16 -22.05
CA LYS A 157 -6.37 0.21 -20.94
C LYS A 157 -6.23 -0.89 -19.88
N ILE A 158 -7.09 -1.92 -19.92
CA ILE A 158 -7.13 -3.00 -18.94
C ILE A 158 -6.75 -4.32 -19.62
N SER A 159 -5.66 -4.93 -19.17
CA SER A 159 -5.23 -6.24 -19.68
C SER A 159 -6.27 -7.32 -19.36
N VAL A 160 -6.50 -8.25 -20.31
CA VAL A 160 -7.31 -9.47 -20.11
C VAL A 160 -6.77 -10.32 -18.93
N ASN A 161 -5.47 -10.26 -18.66
CA ASN A 161 -4.81 -10.95 -17.55
C ASN A 161 -5.00 -10.25 -16.19
N ASN A 162 -5.83 -9.19 -16.13
CA ASN A 162 -6.19 -8.51 -14.89
C ASN A 162 -7.71 -8.58 -14.64
N PRO A 163 -8.26 -9.79 -14.40
CA PRO A 163 -9.70 -9.99 -14.27
C PRO A 163 -10.31 -9.18 -13.11
N ARG A 164 -9.60 -8.99 -12.00
CA ARG A 164 -10.07 -8.16 -10.88
C ARG A 164 -10.38 -6.72 -11.34
N ARG A 165 -9.55 -6.15 -12.20
CA ARG A 165 -9.77 -4.80 -12.74
C ARG A 165 -10.87 -4.76 -13.79
N VAL A 166 -11.02 -5.83 -14.58
CA VAL A 166 -12.13 -6.00 -15.53
C VAL A 166 -13.46 -6.07 -14.78
N ILE A 167 -13.56 -6.93 -13.75
CA ILE A 167 -14.75 -7.06 -12.90
C ILE A 167 -15.08 -5.72 -12.25
N ARG A 168 -14.10 -5.00 -11.72
CA ARG A 168 -14.33 -3.68 -11.13
C ARG A 168 -14.87 -2.67 -12.13
N ALA A 169 -14.39 -2.67 -13.36
CA ALA A 169 -14.90 -1.79 -14.40
C ALA A 169 -16.35 -2.11 -14.75
N LEU A 170 -16.69 -3.39 -14.90
CA LEU A 170 -18.06 -3.86 -15.15
C LEU A 170 -19.01 -3.52 -13.99
N GLU A 171 -18.58 -3.74 -12.73
CA GLU A 171 -19.32 -3.40 -11.52
C GLU A 171 -19.67 -1.90 -11.48
N VAL A 172 -18.70 -1.04 -11.74
CA VAL A 172 -18.89 0.41 -11.77
C VAL A 172 -19.88 0.81 -12.87
N ILE A 173 -19.76 0.21 -14.06
CA ILE A 173 -20.71 0.47 -15.17
C ILE A 173 -22.11 0.02 -14.79
N HIS A 174 -22.24 -1.17 -14.19
CA HIS A 174 -23.53 -1.72 -13.76
C HIS A 174 -24.22 -0.82 -12.73
N ALA A 175 -23.48 -0.46 -11.67
CA ALA A 175 -24.04 0.32 -10.56
C ALA A 175 -24.30 1.78 -10.91
N SER A 176 -23.45 2.42 -11.73
CA SER A 176 -23.55 3.86 -12.03
C SER A 176 -24.24 4.19 -13.37
N GLY A 177 -24.34 3.23 -14.28
CA GLY A 177 -24.80 3.45 -15.66
C GLY A 177 -23.81 4.28 -16.52
N LYS A 178 -22.63 4.61 -16.00
CA LYS A 178 -21.60 5.42 -16.69
C LYS A 178 -20.44 4.54 -17.14
N LYS A 179 -19.82 4.90 -18.26
CA LYS A 179 -18.60 4.22 -18.72
C LYS A 179 -17.47 4.40 -17.69
N PHE A 180 -16.75 3.34 -17.40
CA PHE A 180 -15.59 3.38 -16.51
C PHE A 180 -14.48 4.31 -17.05
N SER A 181 -14.30 4.34 -18.37
CA SER A 181 -13.36 5.24 -19.06
C SER A 181 -13.72 6.73 -18.92
N SER A 182 -15.00 7.04 -18.70
CA SER A 182 -15.45 8.43 -18.55
C SER A 182 -15.31 8.98 -17.13
N LEU A 183 -14.90 8.15 -16.18
CA LEU A 183 -14.59 8.59 -14.83
C LEU A 183 -13.24 9.33 -14.85
N GLU A 184 -13.28 10.62 -15.14
CA GLU A 184 -12.12 11.48 -15.02
C GLU A 184 -11.74 11.61 -13.54
N ILE A 185 -10.56 11.09 -13.23
CA ILE A 185 -9.93 11.33 -11.93
C ILE A 185 -9.28 12.71 -12.04
N GLN A 186 -9.98 13.76 -11.63
CA GLN A 186 -9.35 15.06 -11.43
C GLN A 186 -8.34 14.92 -10.29
N LYS A 187 -7.05 15.02 -10.63
CA LYS A 187 -5.96 14.98 -9.64
C LYS A 187 -5.80 16.36 -8.98
N THR A 188 -6.82 16.79 -8.26
CA THR A 188 -6.72 17.99 -7.41
C THR A 188 -6.19 17.57 -6.06
N PRO A 189 -5.02 18.08 -5.61
CA PRO A 189 -4.51 17.76 -4.29
C PRO A 189 -5.46 18.23 -3.18
N HIS A 190 -5.68 17.37 -2.20
CA HIS A 190 -6.48 17.68 -0.99
C HIS A 190 -5.62 18.18 0.17
N TYR A 191 -4.31 18.08 0.02
CA TYR A 191 -3.32 18.45 1.03
C TYR A 191 -2.18 19.24 0.41
N ASP A 192 -1.60 20.12 1.20
CA ASP A 192 -0.28 20.67 0.97
C ASP A 192 0.73 19.61 1.46
N ALA A 193 1.32 18.88 0.51
CA ALA A 193 2.05 17.66 0.83
C ALA A 193 3.52 17.74 0.41
N PHE A 194 4.44 17.56 1.35
CA PHE A 194 5.84 17.29 1.02
C PHE A 194 6.06 15.79 0.89
N ILE A 195 6.43 15.32 -0.31
CA ILE A 195 6.54 13.89 -0.61
C ILE A 195 8.00 13.48 -0.76
N ILE A 196 8.48 12.67 0.18
CA ILE A 196 9.84 12.11 0.18
C ILE A 196 9.81 10.71 -0.42
N GLY A 197 10.57 10.48 -1.48
CA GLY A 197 10.78 9.17 -2.07
C GLY A 197 12.14 8.59 -1.71
N LEU A 198 12.17 7.52 -0.92
CA LEU A 198 13.42 6.81 -0.68
C LEU A 198 13.71 5.83 -1.81
N ASN A 199 14.95 5.85 -2.29
CA ASN A 199 15.47 4.92 -3.28
C ASN A 199 16.96 4.61 -2.97
N THR A 200 17.51 3.60 -3.62
CA THR A 200 18.93 3.27 -3.60
C THR A 200 19.30 2.46 -4.84
N ASP A 201 20.58 2.13 -5.01
CA ASP A 201 21.01 1.22 -6.07
C ASP A 201 20.25 -0.10 -6.03
N ARG A 202 19.96 -0.63 -7.21
CA ARG A 202 19.16 -1.85 -7.35
C ARG A 202 19.80 -3.08 -6.70
N ALA A 203 21.12 -3.21 -6.81
CA ALA A 203 21.83 -4.35 -6.25
C ALA A 203 21.76 -4.29 -4.72
N LEU A 204 22.08 -3.14 -4.13
CA LEU A 204 21.99 -2.91 -2.69
C LEU A 204 20.55 -3.13 -2.16
N LEU A 205 19.54 -2.63 -2.87
CA LEU A 205 18.14 -2.86 -2.49
C LEU A 205 17.80 -4.35 -2.46
N TYR A 206 18.25 -5.12 -3.46
CA TYR A 206 17.98 -6.55 -3.57
C TYR A 206 18.68 -7.35 -2.48
N GLU A 207 19.91 -7.01 -2.13
CA GLU A 207 20.64 -7.60 -1.00
C GLU A 207 19.88 -7.36 0.32
N ARG A 208 19.46 -6.13 0.56
CA ARG A 208 18.67 -5.77 1.76
C ARG A 208 17.34 -6.49 1.84
N ILE A 209 16.65 -6.65 0.70
CA ILE A 209 15.39 -7.41 0.64
C ILE A 209 15.64 -8.89 0.97
N ASN A 210 16.68 -9.49 0.40
CA ASN A 210 16.99 -10.89 0.65
C ASN A 210 17.35 -11.12 2.12
N LEU A 211 18.25 -10.31 2.67
CA LEU A 211 18.63 -10.36 4.08
C LEU A 211 17.42 -10.18 5.01
N ARG A 212 16.53 -9.24 4.69
CA ARG A 212 15.32 -9.02 5.48
C ARG A 212 14.43 -10.26 5.53
N VAL A 213 14.26 -10.99 4.41
CA VAL A 213 13.49 -12.24 4.38
C VAL A 213 14.14 -13.31 5.24
N GLU A 214 15.47 -13.42 5.23
CA GLU A 214 16.22 -14.35 6.09
C GLU A 214 15.98 -14.03 7.57
N LEU A 215 16.14 -12.77 7.98
CA LEU A 215 15.88 -12.30 9.34
C LEU A 215 14.40 -12.52 9.77
N MET A 216 13.45 -12.33 8.87
CA MET A 216 12.04 -12.65 9.13
C MET A 216 11.84 -14.15 9.42
N CYS A 217 12.51 -15.02 8.65
CA CYS A 217 12.44 -16.48 8.89
C CYS A 217 13.10 -16.88 10.22
N GLU A 218 14.19 -16.21 10.62
CA GLU A 218 14.82 -16.40 11.93
C GLU A 218 13.95 -15.89 13.08
N ALA A 219 13.17 -14.83 12.83
CA ALA A 219 12.25 -14.24 13.81
C ALA A 219 10.92 -15.01 13.96
N GLY A 220 10.65 -16.06 13.16
CA GLY A 220 9.45 -16.88 13.27
C GLY A 220 8.38 -16.62 12.20
N LEU A 221 8.75 -16.13 11.02
CA LEU A 221 7.81 -15.91 9.91
C LEU A 221 7.04 -17.18 9.52
N GLU A 222 7.69 -18.36 9.59
CA GLU A 222 7.04 -19.62 9.26
C GLU A 222 5.88 -19.92 10.21
N GLU A 223 6.10 -19.71 11.51
CA GLU A 223 5.11 -19.92 12.56
C GLU A 223 3.94 -18.94 12.44
N GLU A 224 4.23 -17.65 12.20
CA GLU A 224 3.21 -16.63 11.97
C GLU A 224 2.37 -16.95 10.72
N ALA A 225 3.01 -17.36 9.62
CA ALA A 225 2.33 -17.76 8.39
C ALA A 225 1.50 -19.04 8.57
N ARG A 226 1.97 -20.01 9.37
CA ARG A 226 1.27 -21.25 9.67
C ARG A 226 0.00 -20.98 10.48
N ASP A 227 0.08 -20.13 11.51
CA ASP A 227 -1.07 -19.74 12.32
C ASP A 227 -2.16 -19.09 11.44
N LEU A 228 -1.77 -18.17 10.56
CA LEU A 228 -2.70 -17.55 9.62
C LEU A 228 -3.28 -18.58 8.63
N TYR A 229 -2.47 -19.49 8.09
CA TYR A 229 -2.93 -20.54 7.18
C TYR A 229 -3.96 -21.46 7.85
N GLU A 230 -3.69 -21.92 9.07
CA GLU A 230 -4.61 -22.80 9.79
C GLU A 230 -5.94 -22.12 10.11
N LYS A 231 -5.93 -20.84 10.46
CA LYS A 231 -7.13 -20.04 10.68
C LYS A 231 -7.91 -19.76 9.40
N SER A 232 -7.23 -19.58 8.28
CA SER A 232 -7.83 -19.17 7.01
C SER A 232 -8.25 -20.33 6.10
N LYS A 233 -8.12 -21.59 6.53
CA LYS A 233 -8.46 -22.74 5.71
C LYS A 233 -9.87 -22.66 5.12
N GLY A 234 -9.94 -22.68 3.79
CA GLY A 234 -11.19 -22.59 3.05
C GLY A 234 -11.78 -21.21 2.89
N LEU A 235 -11.05 -20.14 3.31
CA LEU A 235 -11.46 -18.75 3.17
C LEU A 235 -10.57 -18.03 2.15
N ASP A 236 -11.17 -17.27 1.22
CA ASP A 236 -10.43 -16.32 0.37
C ASP A 236 -10.37 -14.96 1.10
N ILE A 237 -9.30 -14.76 1.85
CA ILE A 237 -9.11 -13.55 2.65
C ILE A 237 -7.90 -12.74 2.18
N GLN A 238 -8.00 -11.43 2.35
CA GLN A 238 -6.98 -10.50 1.87
C GLN A 238 -5.63 -10.68 2.59
N SER A 239 -5.63 -10.93 3.89
CA SER A 239 -4.44 -11.02 4.72
C SER A 239 -3.48 -12.13 4.28
N ILE A 240 -3.99 -13.34 3.96
CA ILE A 240 -3.15 -14.45 3.51
C ILE A 240 -2.56 -14.24 2.12
N SER A 241 -3.16 -13.36 1.30
CA SER A 241 -2.66 -13.07 -0.05
C SER A 241 -1.37 -12.26 -0.06
N GLY A 242 -0.92 -11.77 1.11
CA GLY A 242 0.30 -11.01 1.28
C GLY A 242 1.57 -11.79 0.93
N ILE A 243 2.60 -11.06 0.49
CA ILE A 243 3.94 -11.64 0.30
C ILE A 243 4.51 -11.97 1.69
N GLY A 244 5.04 -13.18 1.82
CA GLY A 244 5.51 -13.71 3.10
C GLY A 244 4.52 -14.66 3.78
N TYR A 245 3.27 -14.72 3.30
CA TYR A 245 2.24 -15.63 3.82
C TYR A 245 1.80 -16.66 2.78
N LYS A 246 1.27 -16.24 1.66
CA LYS A 246 0.77 -17.14 0.61
C LYS A 246 1.83 -18.10 0.06
N GLU A 247 3.09 -17.68 0.07
CA GLU A 247 4.17 -18.52 -0.43
C GLU A 247 4.42 -19.75 0.43
N TRP A 248 4.02 -19.73 1.72
CA TRP A 248 4.17 -20.89 2.61
C TRP A 248 3.15 -22.00 2.39
N ILE A 249 2.03 -21.72 1.71
CA ILE A 249 0.94 -22.69 1.52
C ILE A 249 1.45 -24.00 0.90
N PRO A 250 2.21 -24.02 -0.23
CA PRO A 250 2.72 -25.27 -0.80
C PRO A 250 3.69 -26.03 0.11
N TYR A 251 4.37 -25.37 1.02
CA TYR A 251 5.20 -26.03 2.02
C TYR A 251 4.36 -26.70 3.11
N PHE A 252 3.31 -26.04 3.57
CA PHE A 252 2.38 -26.60 4.55
C PHE A 252 1.59 -27.80 4.02
N GLU A 253 1.38 -27.84 2.72
CA GLU A 253 0.75 -28.94 1.98
C GLU A 253 1.73 -30.05 1.58
N GLY A 254 3.04 -29.87 1.85
CA GLY A 254 4.08 -30.87 1.57
C GLY A 254 4.53 -30.93 0.10
N GLU A 255 4.22 -29.92 -0.69
CA GLU A 255 4.53 -29.85 -2.11
C GLU A 255 5.92 -29.26 -2.41
N GLN A 256 6.41 -28.37 -1.56
CA GLN A 256 7.67 -27.66 -1.75
C GLN A 256 8.56 -27.67 -0.49
N SER A 257 9.87 -27.49 -0.68
CA SER A 257 10.81 -27.36 0.45
C SER A 257 10.81 -25.94 1.02
N ARG A 258 11.20 -25.83 2.28
CA ARG A 258 11.37 -24.57 2.98
C ARG A 258 12.30 -23.58 2.24
N GLU A 259 13.41 -24.07 1.71
CA GLU A 259 14.38 -23.28 0.96
C GLU A 259 13.77 -22.70 -0.33
N SER A 260 12.93 -23.48 -1.01
CA SER A 260 12.19 -23.04 -2.20
C SER A 260 11.23 -21.90 -1.87
N ILE A 261 10.55 -21.98 -0.72
CA ILE A 261 9.64 -20.94 -0.26
C ILE A 261 10.39 -19.63 0.05
N ILE A 262 11.48 -19.71 0.78
CA ILE A 262 12.31 -18.54 1.11
C ILE A 262 12.79 -17.84 -0.18
N ALA A 263 13.31 -18.61 -1.14
CA ALA A 263 13.73 -18.08 -2.44
C ALA A 263 12.57 -17.39 -3.20
N THR A 264 11.37 -17.97 -3.10
CA THR A 264 10.15 -17.43 -3.72
C THR A 264 9.72 -16.12 -3.05
N ILE A 265 9.74 -16.04 -1.72
CA ILE A 265 9.44 -14.82 -0.97
C ILE A 265 10.43 -13.71 -1.35
N GLN A 266 11.74 -14.02 -1.38
CA GLN A 266 12.76 -13.06 -1.81
C GLN A 266 12.50 -12.55 -3.23
N GLN A 267 12.18 -13.44 -4.17
CA GLN A 267 11.88 -13.06 -5.55
C GLN A 267 10.64 -12.18 -5.65
N ASN A 268 9.55 -12.54 -4.97
CA ASN A 268 8.30 -11.80 -4.98
C ASN A 268 8.44 -10.43 -4.30
N SER A 269 9.23 -10.34 -3.23
CA SER A 269 9.56 -9.08 -2.57
C SER A 269 10.35 -8.13 -3.47
N ARG A 270 11.35 -8.64 -4.23
CA ARG A 270 12.07 -7.84 -5.24
C ARG A 270 11.14 -7.36 -6.37
N ARG A 271 10.23 -8.21 -6.85
CA ARG A 271 9.21 -7.82 -7.84
C ARG A 271 8.26 -6.77 -7.30
N TYR A 272 7.88 -6.89 -6.02
CA TYR A 272 7.03 -5.91 -5.36
C TYR A 272 7.73 -4.56 -5.22
N ALA A 273 8.96 -4.54 -4.76
CA ALA A 273 9.78 -3.32 -4.70
C ALA A 273 9.88 -2.60 -6.06
N LYS A 274 10.06 -3.35 -7.15
CA LYS A 274 10.04 -2.79 -8.51
C LYS A 274 8.68 -2.18 -8.86
N ARG A 275 7.57 -2.84 -8.50
CA ARG A 275 6.22 -2.32 -8.75
C ARG A 275 5.97 -1.04 -7.95
N GLN A 276 6.39 -0.98 -6.68
CA GLN A 276 6.29 0.22 -5.85
C GLN A 276 7.00 1.42 -6.48
N LEU A 277 8.27 1.26 -6.87
CA LEU A 277 9.05 2.32 -7.53
C LEU A 277 8.40 2.77 -8.85
N THR A 278 7.92 1.83 -9.66
CA THR A 278 7.23 2.14 -10.91
C THR A 278 5.94 2.93 -10.67
N TRP A 279 5.17 2.53 -9.65
CA TRP A 279 3.95 3.25 -9.27
C TRP A 279 4.26 4.69 -8.88
N PHE A 280 5.13 4.88 -7.91
CA PHE A 280 5.44 6.21 -7.38
C PHE A 280 6.01 7.14 -8.46
N ARG A 281 6.96 6.67 -9.28
CA ARG A 281 7.54 7.47 -10.37
C ARG A 281 6.52 7.91 -11.41
N ASN A 282 5.54 7.08 -11.71
CA ASN A 282 4.55 7.36 -12.75
C ASN A 282 3.32 8.12 -12.24
N ARG A 283 3.02 8.04 -10.95
CA ARG A 283 1.75 8.53 -10.39
C ARG A 283 1.89 9.76 -9.52
N LEU A 284 3.05 9.95 -8.91
CA LEU A 284 3.35 11.06 -8.01
C LEU A 284 4.52 11.89 -8.56
N PRO A 285 4.25 12.90 -9.42
CA PRO A 285 5.32 13.62 -10.12
C PRO A 285 6.15 14.56 -9.22
N GLN A 286 5.66 14.89 -8.03
CA GLN A 286 6.27 15.87 -7.12
C GLN A 286 7.08 15.22 -5.98
N ILE A 287 7.66 14.04 -6.21
CA ILE A 287 8.47 13.37 -5.20
C ILE A 287 9.88 13.93 -5.15
N ARG A 288 10.33 14.36 -3.98
CA ARG A 288 11.75 14.59 -3.67
C ARG A 288 12.44 13.25 -3.43
N TRP A 289 13.10 12.72 -4.44
CA TRP A 289 13.83 11.46 -4.34
C TRP A 289 15.17 11.65 -3.64
N VAL A 290 15.46 10.80 -2.64
CA VAL A 290 16.73 10.78 -1.90
C VAL A 290 17.28 9.35 -1.79
N ASN A 291 18.60 9.24 -1.75
CA ASN A 291 19.32 7.98 -1.55
C ASN A 291 20.17 8.05 -0.27
N LEU A 292 19.52 7.93 0.87
CA LEU A 292 20.20 8.09 2.17
C LEU A 292 21.13 6.93 2.54
N LEU A 293 21.01 5.78 1.87
CA LEU A 293 21.88 4.63 2.11
C LEU A 293 23.30 4.83 1.53
N GLU A 294 23.38 5.46 0.36
CA GLU A 294 24.66 5.72 -0.34
C GLU A 294 25.12 7.16 -0.17
N HIS A 295 24.20 8.08 0.03
CA HIS A 295 24.42 9.51 0.17
C HIS A 295 23.82 10.07 1.45
N PRO A 296 24.29 9.71 2.66
CA PRO A 296 23.70 10.12 3.93
C PRO A 296 23.67 11.65 4.13
N LYS A 297 24.52 12.40 3.44
CA LYS A 297 24.54 13.87 3.49
C LYS A 297 23.31 14.53 2.86
N GLU A 298 22.61 13.85 1.94
CA GLU A 298 21.33 14.34 1.40
C GLU A 298 20.27 14.56 2.48
N LYS A 299 20.48 13.97 3.68
CA LYS A 299 19.57 14.17 4.81
C LYS A 299 19.62 15.61 5.36
N GLU A 300 20.77 16.25 5.36
CA GLU A 300 20.91 17.63 5.83
C GLU A 300 20.11 18.59 4.93
N GLU A 301 20.27 18.44 3.60
CA GLU A 301 19.50 19.20 2.61
C GLU A 301 17.99 18.95 2.74
N LEU A 302 17.60 17.68 2.93
CA LEU A 302 16.21 17.31 3.14
C LEU A 302 15.60 17.96 4.37
N LEU A 303 16.33 18.03 5.49
CA LEU A 303 15.87 18.69 6.71
C LEU A 303 15.71 20.20 6.54
N GLU A 304 16.59 20.86 5.79
CA GLU A 304 16.46 22.28 5.45
C GLU A 304 15.22 22.53 4.58
N GLU A 305 15.00 21.72 3.54
CA GLU A 305 13.81 21.79 2.67
C GLU A 305 12.50 21.59 3.48
N LEU A 306 12.50 20.63 4.41
CA LEU A 306 11.35 20.35 5.27
C LEU A 306 11.07 21.46 6.28
N SER A 307 12.11 22.05 6.86
CA SER A 307 11.98 23.19 7.76
C SER A 307 11.36 24.38 7.04
N ALA A 308 11.81 24.68 5.83
CA ALA A 308 11.22 25.72 4.99
C ALA A 308 9.74 25.43 4.67
N PHE A 309 9.41 24.18 4.32
CA PHE A 309 8.03 23.74 4.08
C PHE A 309 7.15 23.96 5.31
N GLU A 310 7.62 23.67 6.53
CA GLU A 310 6.86 23.88 7.76
C GLU A 310 6.65 25.37 8.06
N GLU A 311 7.67 26.21 7.83
CA GLU A 311 7.61 27.66 8.11
C GLU A 311 6.69 28.45 7.16
N GLU A 312 6.45 27.97 5.93
CA GLU A 312 5.55 28.60 4.96
C GLU A 312 4.05 28.51 5.35
N GLY A 313 3.73 28.00 6.52
CA GLY A 313 2.39 27.70 7.08
C GLY A 313 1.63 28.87 7.75
#